data_c238de5ffac6c2464af575e40fc93ad7
#
_entry.id   c238de5ffac6c2464af575e40fc93ad7
#
_cell.length_a   1.000
_cell.length_b   1.000
_cell.length_c   1.000
_cell.angle_alpha   90.00
_cell.angle_beta   90.00
_cell.angle_gamma   90.00
#
_symmetry.space_group_name_H-M   'P 1'
#
loop_
_entity.id
_entity.type
_entity.pdbx_description
1 polymer ?
#
loop_
_entity_poly.entity_id
_entity_poly.type
_entity_poly.pdbx_seq_one_letter_code
_entity_poly.pdbx_strand_id
1 'polypeptide(L)'
;PEYDEMRARGVTNHFSRVWIPDEPVESDEDFNKLMENIRAELDNAVKRVITCRPDYLVMGMSSETFWGGLQTSIELKKRIEDLSGLRVAMGSDACRAALACYGEIKRIAVLTPYWPVGDKNVRTFFTDCGFEVVRMKGLKCNGPVEIAYVTPTELVSAMKELDGTDID
;
A
#
# COMPACT_ATOMS: atom_id res chain seq x y z
N PRO A 1 14.49 6.03 -3.56
CA PRO A 1 15.57 5.18 -4.09
C PRO A 1 15.02 4.14 -5.07
N GLU A 2 14.12 3.23 -4.65
CA GLU A 2 13.65 2.09 -5.47
C GLU A 2 12.98 2.54 -6.78
N TYR A 3 12.13 3.57 -6.73
CA TYR A 3 11.51 4.12 -7.94
C TYR A 3 12.53 4.71 -8.92
N ASP A 4 13.65 5.26 -8.42
CA ASP A 4 14.70 5.79 -9.29
C ASP A 4 15.55 4.67 -9.88
N GLU A 5 15.78 3.59 -9.13
CA GLU A 5 16.48 2.39 -9.60
C GLU A 5 15.69 1.64 -10.67
N MET A 6 14.36 1.55 -10.52
CA MET A 6 13.45 0.91 -11.47
C MET A 6 13.03 1.83 -12.63
N ARG A 7 13.49 3.07 -12.65
CA ARG A 7 13.06 4.07 -13.62
C ARG A 7 13.47 3.70 -15.05
N ALA A 8 12.48 3.62 -15.92
CA ALA A 8 12.74 3.43 -17.35
C ALA A 8 13.43 4.66 -17.98
N ARG A 9 14.19 4.44 -19.05
CA ARG A 9 14.83 5.52 -19.81
C ARG A 9 13.74 6.47 -20.35
N GLY A 10 13.93 7.77 -20.16
CA GLY A 10 13.00 8.80 -20.61
C GLY A 10 11.88 9.11 -19.61
N VAL A 11 11.84 8.46 -18.46
CA VAL A 11 10.92 8.76 -17.35
C VAL A 11 11.61 9.68 -16.35
N THR A 12 10.91 10.65 -15.82
CA THR A 12 11.34 11.50 -14.69
C THR A 12 10.38 11.29 -13.54
N ASN A 13 10.90 10.97 -12.36
CA ASN A 13 10.10 10.85 -11.13
C ASN A 13 10.03 12.21 -10.43
N HIS A 14 8.83 12.61 -10.05
CA HIS A 14 8.56 13.73 -9.16
C HIS A 14 7.83 13.21 -7.92
N PHE A 15 8.14 13.77 -6.76
CA PHE A 15 7.57 13.32 -5.49
C PHE A 15 6.82 14.46 -4.81
N SER A 16 5.64 14.14 -4.31
CA SER A 16 4.94 14.95 -3.32
C SER A 16 4.73 14.11 -2.07
N ARG A 17 5.02 14.68 -0.93
CA ARG A 17 4.84 14.00 0.35
C ARG A 17 3.46 14.28 0.91
N VAL A 18 2.79 13.22 1.34
CA VAL A 18 1.69 13.34 2.29
C VAL A 18 2.32 13.72 3.63
N TRP A 19 1.97 14.89 4.17
CA TRP A 19 2.49 15.28 5.47
C TRP A 19 1.75 14.51 6.57
N ILE A 20 2.50 13.92 7.45
CA ILE A 20 2.01 13.23 8.65
C ILE A 20 2.89 13.63 9.84
N PRO A 21 2.34 13.76 11.06
CA PRO A 21 3.13 13.94 12.25
C PRO A 21 4.15 12.81 12.45
N ASP A 22 5.31 13.14 12.99
CA ASP A 22 6.32 12.16 13.40
C ASP A 22 5.96 11.67 14.82
N GLU A 23 4.91 10.87 14.89
CA GLU A 23 4.40 10.27 16.12
C GLU A 23 4.58 8.76 16.05
N PRO A 24 5.01 8.10 17.15
CA PRO A 24 5.13 6.65 17.15
C PRO A 24 3.76 5.98 17.02
N VAL A 25 3.73 4.83 16.38
CA VAL A 25 2.57 3.97 16.22
C VAL A 25 2.78 2.73 17.08
N GLU A 26 2.13 2.67 18.22
CA GLU A 26 2.30 1.59 19.22
C GLU A 26 1.00 0.83 19.50
N SER A 27 -0.07 1.19 18.81
CA SER A 27 -1.40 0.58 18.96
C SER A 27 -2.22 0.67 17.67
N ASP A 28 -3.35 -0.04 17.64
CA ASP A 28 -4.35 0.08 16.58
C ASP A 28 -4.99 1.49 16.54
N GLU A 29 -5.12 2.14 17.68
CA GLU A 29 -5.62 3.51 17.82
C GLU A 29 -4.66 4.51 17.16
N ASP A 30 -3.36 4.38 17.40
CA ASP A 30 -2.35 5.23 16.76
C ASP A 30 -2.32 5.00 15.26
N PHE A 31 -2.46 3.74 14.84
CA PHE A 31 -2.54 3.42 13.42
C PHE A 31 -3.78 4.03 12.76
N ASN A 32 -4.94 4.01 13.40
CA ASN A 32 -6.14 4.69 12.92
C ASN A 32 -5.92 6.20 12.79
N LYS A 33 -5.32 6.83 13.81
CA LYS A 33 -4.98 8.27 13.78
C LYS A 33 -4.02 8.61 12.64
N LEU A 34 -3.00 7.77 12.42
CA LEU A 34 -2.10 7.90 11.26
C LEU A 34 -2.88 7.89 9.94
N MET A 35 -3.84 6.97 9.78
CA MET A 35 -4.66 6.87 8.57
C MET A 35 -5.57 8.09 8.37
N GLU A 36 -6.11 8.65 9.46
CA GLU A 36 -6.89 9.89 9.40
C GLU A 36 -6.03 11.08 8.92
N ASN A 37 -4.82 11.21 9.45
CA ASN A 37 -3.87 12.24 9.04
C ASN A 37 -3.49 12.10 7.55
N ILE A 38 -3.26 10.87 7.09
CA ILE A 38 -2.98 10.59 5.67
C ILE A 38 -4.13 11.06 4.79
N ARG A 39 -5.37 10.73 5.14
CA ARG A 39 -6.57 11.13 4.36
C ARG A 39 -6.77 12.63 4.31
N ALA A 40 -6.52 13.32 5.42
CA ALA A 40 -6.64 14.76 5.50
C ALA A 40 -5.66 15.50 4.57
N GLU A 41 -4.45 14.94 4.37
CA GLU A 41 -3.39 15.55 3.58
C GLU A 41 -3.29 15.05 2.13
N LEU A 42 -4.00 13.97 1.79
CA LEU A 42 -3.88 13.34 0.47
C LEU A 42 -4.18 14.31 -0.69
N ASP A 43 -5.29 15.05 -0.61
CA ASP A 43 -5.68 16.01 -1.66
C ASP A 43 -4.64 17.12 -1.83
N ASN A 44 -4.03 17.56 -0.75
CA ASN A 44 -2.96 18.56 -0.77
C ASN A 44 -1.70 18.00 -1.44
N ALA A 45 -1.35 16.74 -1.18
CA ALA A 45 -0.24 16.08 -1.83
C ALA A 45 -0.47 15.93 -3.34
N VAL A 46 -1.67 15.56 -3.76
CA VAL A 46 -2.07 15.50 -5.18
C VAL A 46 -1.97 16.89 -5.84
N LYS A 47 -2.55 17.93 -5.22
CA LYS A 47 -2.47 19.30 -5.73
C LYS A 47 -1.04 19.81 -5.88
N ARG A 48 -0.13 19.40 -5.02
CA ARG A 48 1.29 19.77 -5.11
C ARG A 48 1.97 19.06 -6.28
N VAL A 49 1.78 17.74 -6.44
CA VAL A 49 2.48 16.98 -7.49
C VAL A 49 2.02 17.33 -8.89
N ILE A 50 0.75 17.66 -9.10
CA ILE A 50 0.25 18.04 -10.45
C ILE A 50 0.88 19.33 -10.97
N THR A 51 1.48 20.17 -10.11
CA THR A 51 2.22 21.38 -10.56
C THR A 51 3.46 21.03 -11.39
N CYS A 52 4.00 19.80 -11.25
CA CYS A 52 5.08 19.28 -12.08
C CYS A 52 4.60 18.83 -13.48
N ARG A 53 3.28 18.87 -13.75
CA ARG A 53 2.64 18.40 -14.99
C ARG A 53 3.02 16.96 -15.34
N PRO A 54 2.83 16.01 -14.41
CA PRO A 54 3.12 14.60 -14.67
C PRO A 54 2.13 14.02 -15.69
N ASP A 55 2.54 12.97 -16.38
CA ASP A 55 1.67 12.21 -17.30
C ASP A 55 0.88 11.11 -16.59
N TYR A 56 1.33 10.71 -15.40
CA TYR A 56 0.77 9.60 -14.62
C TYR A 56 1.08 9.74 -13.13
N LEU A 57 0.20 9.23 -12.28
CA LEU A 57 0.40 9.24 -10.83
C LEU A 57 0.63 7.81 -10.29
N VAL A 58 1.42 7.73 -9.24
CA VAL A 58 1.59 6.50 -8.44
C VAL A 58 1.31 6.84 -6.99
N MET A 59 0.34 6.14 -6.40
CA MET A 59 0.02 6.27 -4.98
C MET A 59 1.00 5.45 -4.15
N GLY A 60 2.01 6.10 -3.59
CA GLY A 60 3.05 5.46 -2.78
C GLY A 60 2.62 5.14 -1.33
N MET A 61 1.48 5.66 -0.88
CA MET A 61 0.93 5.39 0.45
C MET A 61 0.05 4.14 0.40
N SER A 62 0.67 2.96 0.48
CA SER A 62 0.00 1.68 0.22
C SER A 62 -1.12 1.34 1.19
N SER A 63 -0.97 1.63 2.50
CA SER A 63 -1.97 1.31 3.51
C SER A 63 -3.35 1.88 3.18
N GLU A 64 -3.41 3.11 2.69
CA GLU A 64 -4.68 3.75 2.32
C GLU A 64 -5.32 3.08 1.11
N THR A 65 -4.54 2.50 0.18
CA THR A 65 -5.09 1.84 -1.00
C THR A 65 -5.85 0.54 -0.70
N PHE A 66 -5.64 -0.06 0.47
CA PHE A 66 -6.35 -1.24 0.95
C PHE A 66 -7.48 -0.93 1.94
N TRP A 67 -7.56 0.30 2.44
CA TRP A 67 -8.45 0.63 3.54
C TRP A 67 -9.92 0.56 3.16
N GLY A 68 -10.71 -0.13 3.98
CA GLY A 68 -12.14 -0.30 3.74
C GLY A 68 -12.50 -1.32 2.67
N GLY A 69 -11.54 -2.11 2.18
CA GLY A 69 -11.74 -3.16 1.18
C GLY A 69 -11.77 -2.66 -0.27
N LEU A 70 -12.22 -3.51 -1.17
CA LEU A 70 -12.14 -3.27 -2.63
C LEU A 70 -12.94 -2.05 -3.07
N GLN A 71 -14.18 -1.89 -2.60
CA GLN A 71 -15.04 -0.79 -3.04
C GLN A 71 -14.46 0.57 -2.67
N THR A 72 -13.97 0.72 -1.43
CA THR A 72 -13.33 1.96 -0.96
C THR A 72 -12.04 2.25 -1.72
N SER A 73 -11.27 1.22 -2.07
CA SER A 73 -10.08 1.35 -2.93
C SER A 73 -10.43 1.91 -4.32
N ILE A 74 -11.52 1.42 -4.93
CA ILE A 74 -12.02 1.93 -6.23
C ILE A 74 -12.47 3.39 -6.12
N GLU A 75 -13.17 3.74 -5.06
CA GLU A 75 -13.62 5.11 -4.80
C GLU A 75 -12.44 6.07 -4.58
N LEU A 76 -11.43 5.64 -3.81
CA LEU A 76 -10.20 6.41 -3.62
C LEU A 76 -9.48 6.66 -4.94
N LYS A 77 -9.33 5.63 -5.77
CA LYS A 77 -8.73 5.75 -7.10
C LYS A 77 -9.47 6.79 -7.93
N LYS A 78 -10.79 6.64 -8.03
CA LYS A 78 -11.64 7.59 -8.78
C LYS A 78 -11.49 9.02 -8.24
N ARG A 79 -11.49 9.21 -6.93
CA ARG A 79 -11.29 10.53 -6.30
C ARG A 79 -9.98 11.18 -6.73
N ILE A 80 -8.87 10.42 -6.73
CA ILE A 80 -7.55 10.94 -7.14
C ILE A 80 -7.55 11.27 -8.64
N GLU A 81 -8.14 10.42 -9.47
CA GLU A 81 -8.26 10.64 -10.92
C GLU A 81 -9.13 11.87 -11.24
N ASP A 82 -10.27 12.03 -10.58
CA ASP A 82 -11.15 13.20 -10.73
C ASP A 82 -10.43 14.51 -10.28
N LEU A 83 -9.66 14.44 -9.18
CA LEU A 83 -8.94 15.60 -8.65
C LEU A 83 -7.76 16.04 -9.54
N SER A 84 -7.06 15.08 -10.11
CA SER A 84 -5.82 15.33 -10.86
C SER A 84 -6.03 15.46 -12.36
N GLY A 85 -7.09 14.89 -12.91
CA GLY A 85 -7.30 14.69 -14.34
C GLY A 85 -6.38 13.63 -14.96
N LEU A 86 -5.69 12.83 -14.14
CA LEU A 86 -4.69 11.84 -14.57
C LEU A 86 -5.07 10.44 -14.07
N ARG A 87 -4.58 9.41 -14.75
CA ARG A 87 -4.66 8.04 -14.24
C ARG A 87 -3.69 7.84 -13.08
N VAL A 88 -4.05 6.96 -12.15
CA VAL A 88 -3.22 6.62 -10.98
C VAL A 88 -3.04 5.11 -10.85
N ALA A 89 -1.81 4.67 -10.56
CA ALA A 89 -1.53 3.32 -10.09
C ALA A 89 -1.69 3.28 -8.57
N MET A 90 -2.47 2.31 -8.10
CA MET A 90 -2.70 2.02 -6.69
C MET A 90 -1.91 0.78 -6.29
N GLY A 91 -1.33 0.76 -5.08
CA GLY A 91 -0.63 -0.42 -4.57
C GLY A 91 -1.52 -1.67 -4.52
N SER A 92 -2.77 -1.51 -4.13
CA SER A 92 -3.78 -2.57 -4.14
C SER A 92 -4.05 -3.16 -5.52
N ASP A 93 -4.23 -2.31 -6.55
CA ASP A 93 -4.41 -2.75 -7.94
C ASP A 93 -3.14 -3.44 -8.49
N ALA A 94 -1.96 -2.93 -8.12
CA ALA A 94 -0.69 -3.51 -8.55
C ALA A 94 -0.50 -4.93 -7.99
N CYS A 95 -0.87 -5.19 -6.73
CA CYS A 95 -0.85 -6.52 -6.13
C CYS A 95 -1.77 -7.49 -6.90
N ARG A 96 -2.99 -7.08 -7.23
CA ARG A 96 -3.92 -7.89 -8.02
C ARG A 96 -3.37 -8.20 -9.42
N ALA A 97 -2.82 -7.19 -10.08
CA ALA A 97 -2.22 -7.36 -11.40
C ALA A 97 -1.01 -8.31 -11.36
N ALA A 98 -0.18 -8.20 -10.32
CA ALA A 98 0.95 -9.10 -10.14
C ALA A 98 0.48 -10.55 -9.93
N LEU A 99 -0.48 -10.79 -9.06
CA LEU A 99 -1.02 -12.14 -8.82
C LEU A 99 -1.61 -12.74 -10.09
N ALA A 100 -2.31 -11.95 -10.91
CA ALA A 100 -2.86 -12.42 -12.19
C ALA A 100 -1.79 -12.88 -13.19
N CYS A 101 -0.54 -12.46 -13.05
CA CYS A 101 0.57 -12.93 -13.90
C CYS A 101 1.03 -14.36 -13.60
N TYR A 102 0.65 -14.91 -12.44
CA TYR A 102 1.04 -16.26 -12.01
C TYR A 102 -0.04 -17.33 -12.28
N GLY A 103 -1.14 -16.97 -12.93
CA GLY A 103 -2.21 -17.92 -13.28
C GLY A 103 -3.38 -17.87 -12.30
N GLU A 104 -3.97 -19.02 -12.03
CA GLU A 104 -5.17 -19.13 -11.17
C GLU A 104 -4.78 -19.20 -9.67
N ILE A 105 -4.27 -18.10 -9.14
CA ILE A 105 -3.99 -17.96 -7.71
C ILE A 105 -5.31 -17.74 -6.97
N LYS A 106 -5.53 -18.50 -5.90
CA LYS A 106 -6.70 -18.37 -5.01
C LYS A 106 -6.32 -18.23 -3.54
N ARG A 107 -5.35 -19.00 -3.08
CA ARG A 107 -4.93 -19.06 -1.67
C ARG A 107 -3.60 -18.35 -1.48
N ILE A 108 -3.62 -17.28 -0.71
CA ILE A 108 -2.46 -16.42 -0.51
C ILE A 108 -2.06 -16.32 0.96
N ALA A 109 -0.78 -16.11 1.21
CA ALA A 109 -0.26 -15.62 2.47
C ALA A 109 0.18 -14.16 2.31
N VAL A 110 -0.04 -13.34 3.33
CA VAL A 110 0.20 -11.90 3.24
C VAL A 110 1.12 -11.45 4.38
N LEU A 111 2.18 -10.73 4.02
CA LEU A 111 3.06 -10.03 4.94
C LEU A 111 2.83 -8.53 4.82
N THR A 112 2.67 -7.85 5.94
CA THR A 112 2.50 -6.39 5.99
C THR A 112 3.43 -5.77 7.02
N PRO A 113 3.71 -4.47 6.96
CA PRO A 113 4.36 -3.76 8.03
C PRO A 113 3.38 -3.27 9.11
N TYR A 114 2.08 -3.58 8.99
CA TYR A 114 1.00 -2.91 9.69
C TYR A 114 0.71 -3.51 11.07
N TRP A 115 -0.09 -2.77 11.81
CA TRP A 115 -0.78 -3.20 13.02
C TRP A 115 -2.04 -3.99 12.68
N PRO A 116 -2.65 -4.73 13.63
CA PRO A 116 -3.77 -5.64 13.34
C PRO A 116 -4.95 -4.98 12.63
N VAL A 117 -5.26 -3.72 12.92
CA VAL A 117 -6.33 -2.98 12.23
C VAL A 117 -6.00 -2.78 10.74
N GLY A 118 -4.74 -2.52 10.40
CA GLY A 118 -4.28 -2.43 9.02
C GLY A 118 -4.34 -3.78 8.31
N ASP A 119 -3.87 -4.84 8.98
CA ASP A 119 -3.94 -6.23 8.49
C ASP A 119 -5.38 -6.65 8.17
N LYS A 120 -6.32 -6.30 9.05
CA LYS A 120 -7.75 -6.57 8.82
C LYS A 120 -8.24 -5.91 7.52
N ASN A 121 -7.86 -4.68 7.25
CA ASN A 121 -8.24 -3.98 6.02
C ASN A 121 -7.64 -4.64 4.77
N VAL A 122 -6.37 -5.03 4.82
CA VAL A 122 -5.71 -5.76 3.73
C VAL A 122 -6.38 -7.12 3.48
N ARG A 123 -6.69 -7.87 4.54
CA ARG A 123 -7.43 -9.14 4.45
C ARG A 123 -8.79 -8.92 3.79
N THR A 124 -9.56 -7.93 4.24
CA THR A 124 -10.86 -7.58 3.65
C THR A 124 -10.73 -7.31 2.16
N PHE A 125 -9.76 -6.47 1.76
CA PHE A 125 -9.51 -6.16 0.36
C PHE A 125 -9.27 -7.41 -0.50
N PHE A 126 -8.35 -8.29 -0.09
CA PHE A 126 -8.07 -9.50 -0.86
C PHE A 126 -9.25 -10.49 -0.88
N THR A 127 -9.99 -10.59 0.22
CA THR A 127 -11.22 -11.40 0.28
C THR A 127 -12.29 -10.87 -0.68
N ASP A 128 -12.49 -9.54 -0.73
CA ASP A 128 -13.41 -8.90 -1.68
C ASP A 128 -12.96 -9.14 -3.14
N CYS A 129 -11.67 -9.29 -3.37
CA CYS A 129 -11.12 -9.63 -4.69
C CYS A 129 -11.24 -11.12 -5.05
N GLY A 130 -11.77 -11.96 -4.15
CA GLY A 130 -11.98 -13.39 -4.37
C GLY A 130 -10.80 -14.29 -3.96
N PHE A 131 -9.81 -13.75 -3.25
CA PHE A 131 -8.72 -14.54 -2.69
C PHE A 131 -9.05 -15.06 -1.30
N GLU A 132 -8.58 -16.25 -0.98
CA GLU A 132 -8.53 -16.77 0.38
C GLU A 132 -7.20 -16.38 1.02
N VAL A 133 -7.23 -15.54 2.05
CA VAL A 133 -6.05 -15.17 2.83
C VAL A 133 -5.85 -16.22 3.93
N VAL A 134 -5.07 -17.27 3.62
CA VAL A 134 -4.80 -18.41 4.50
C VAL A 134 -4.03 -17.98 5.75
N ARG A 135 -2.95 -17.22 5.54
CA ARG A 135 -2.12 -16.68 6.62
C ARG A 135 -1.84 -15.21 6.42
N MET A 136 -1.68 -14.51 7.52
CA MET A 136 -1.30 -13.10 7.53
C MET A 136 -0.38 -12.81 8.71
N LYS A 137 0.67 -12.04 8.45
CA LYS A 137 1.60 -11.58 9.47
C LYS A 137 1.85 -10.08 9.29
N GLY A 138 1.55 -9.30 10.34
CA GLY A 138 1.92 -7.90 10.47
C GLY A 138 3.22 -7.76 11.26
N LEU A 139 4.15 -6.95 10.78
CA LEU A 139 5.42 -6.66 11.47
C LEU A 139 5.26 -5.63 12.59
N LYS A 140 4.12 -4.92 12.64
CA LYS A 140 3.80 -3.89 13.64
C LYS A 140 4.89 -2.83 13.75
N CYS A 141 5.35 -2.30 12.61
CA CYS A 141 6.32 -1.23 12.59
C CYS A 141 5.79 0.01 13.33
N ASN A 142 6.65 0.65 14.11
CA ASN A 142 6.29 1.77 14.99
C ASN A 142 6.09 3.11 14.25
N GLY A 143 6.08 3.07 12.92
CA GLY A 143 5.83 4.24 12.08
C GLY A 143 6.28 4.04 10.65
N PRO A 144 6.00 5.02 9.76
CA PRO A 144 6.37 4.92 8.35
C PRO A 144 7.87 4.85 8.09
N VAL A 145 8.69 5.43 8.97
CA VAL A 145 10.15 5.43 8.83
C VAL A 145 10.71 4.05 9.17
N GLU A 146 10.19 3.40 10.20
CA GLU A 146 10.60 2.06 10.66
C GLU A 146 10.33 0.99 9.60
N ILE A 147 9.32 1.18 8.77
CA ILE A 147 9.07 0.29 7.62
C ILE A 147 10.30 0.22 6.71
N ALA A 148 10.98 1.34 6.50
CA ALA A 148 12.17 1.40 5.65
C ALA A 148 13.42 0.75 6.29
N TYR A 149 13.40 0.51 7.59
CA TYR A 149 14.49 -0.16 8.32
C TYR A 149 14.31 -1.66 8.46
N VAL A 150 13.18 -2.22 8.05
CA VAL A 150 12.99 -3.68 8.01
C VAL A 150 14.02 -4.30 7.08
N THR A 151 14.89 -5.14 7.63
CA THR A 151 16.01 -5.71 6.89
C THR A 151 15.57 -6.83 5.95
N PRO A 152 16.33 -7.12 4.87
CA PRO A 152 16.06 -8.29 4.02
C PRO A 152 16.04 -9.61 4.79
N THR A 153 16.86 -9.74 5.84
CA THR A 153 16.90 -10.93 6.69
C THR A 153 15.59 -11.12 7.45
N GLU A 154 15.04 -10.06 8.02
CA GLU A 154 13.76 -10.07 8.72
C GLU A 154 12.60 -10.40 7.77
N LEU A 155 12.60 -9.79 6.57
CA LEU A 155 11.60 -10.09 5.53
C LEU A 155 11.63 -11.56 5.14
N VAL A 156 12.81 -12.11 4.83
CA VAL A 156 12.97 -13.53 4.45
C VAL A 156 12.55 -14.45 5.60
N SER A 157 12.86 -14.10 6.85
CA SER A 157 12.42 -14.89 8.01
C SER A 157 10.90 -14.89 8.14
N ALA A 158 10.26 -13.73 8.03
CA ALA A 158 8.81 -13.59 8.09
C ALA A 158 8.10 -14.32 6.93
N MET A 159 8.68 -14.26 5.72
CA MET A 159 8.16 -15.01 4.56
C MET A 159 8.22 -16.52 4.76
N LYS A 160 9.33 -17.04 5.32
CA LYS A 160 9.47 -18.47 5.64
C LYS A 160 8.44 -18.96 6.66
N GLU A 161 8.03 -18.11 7.61
CA GLU A 161 6.96 -18.46 8.57
C GLU A 161 5.58 -18.50 7.90
N LEU A 162 5.40 -17.75 6.83
CA LEU A 162 4.16 -17.68 6.06
C LEU A 162 4.08 -18.74 4.96
N ASP A 163 5.23 -19.30 4.57
CA ASP A 163 5.30 -20.31 3.52
C ASP A 163 4.61 -21.63 3.91
N GLY A 164 4.11 -22.37 2.92
CA GLY A 164 3.44 -23.64 3.13
C GLY A 164 2.84 -24.20 1.85
N THR A 165 2.49 -25.49 1.90
CA THR A 165 1.89 -26.23 0.78
C THR A 165 0.39 -25.93 0.57
N ASP A 166 -0.20 -25.12 1.40
CA ASP A 166 -1.61 -24.72 1.42
C ASP A 166 -1.86 -23.33 0.79
N ILE A 167 -0.84 -22.72 0.20
CA ILE A 167 -0.91 -21.50 -0.62
C ILE A 167 -0.51 -21.82 -2.05
N ASP A 168 -0.99 -21.01 -3.01
CA ASP A 168 -0.75 -21.22 -4.45
C ASP A 168 0.53 -20.55 -4.94
#